data_2a8d1760e58db78c2d3534469c2f5d49
#
_entry.id   2a8d1760e58db78c2d3534469c2f5d49
#
_cell.length_a   1.000
_cell.length_b   1.000
_cell.length_c   1.000
_cell.angle_alpha   90.00
_cell.angle_beta   90.00
_cell.angle_gamma   90.00
#
_symmetry.space_group_name_H-M   'P 1'
#
loop_
_entity.id
_entity.type
_entity.pdbx_description
1 polymer ?
#
loop_
_entity_poly.entity_id
_entity_poly.type
_entity_poly.pdbx_seq_one_letter_code
_entity_poly.pdbx_strand_id
1 'polypeptide(L)'
;MSPIAVIGTVLYVALLIYFVALWARFVLDLVQAFSDQWRPRGAVLVLAEASFTITDPPIKAVRRIVPPLRIGAFSLDFGFTIVMFAVIVLMYVSIAMQDA
;
A
#
# COMPACT_ATOMS: atom_id res chain seq x y z
N MET A 1 -19.74 -7.70 21.82
CA MET A 1 -18.69 -8.07 20.84
C MET A 1 -17.70 -9.02 21.46
N SER A 2 -17.36 -10.11 20.77
CA SER A 2 -16.32 -11.00 21.25
C SER A 2 -14.94 -10.34 21.13
N PRO A 3 -13.92 -10.79 21.89
CA PRO A 3 -12.57 -10.26 21.72
C PRO A 3 -12.04 -10.44 20.30
N ILE A 4 -12.37 -11.53 19.64
CA ILE A 4 -11.99 -11.79 18.26
C ILE A 4 -12.63 -10.77 17.31
N ALA A 5 -13.91 -10.44 17.53
CA ALA A 5 -14.59 -9.45 16.70
C ALA A 5 -13.99 -8.04 16.89
N VAL A 6 -13.59 -7.69 18.11
CA VAL A 6 -12.92 -6.41 18.38
C VAL A 6 -11.57 -6.35 17.67
N ILE A 7 -10.78 -7.42 17.74
CA ILE A 7 -9.50 -7.51 17.06
C ILE A 7 -9.69 -7.40 15.55
N GLY A 8 -10.70 -8.09 15.00
CA GLY A 8 -11.03 -8.02 13.59
C GLY A 8 -11.40 -6.62 13.14
N THR A 9 -12.17 -5.89 13.94
CA THR A 9 -12.55 -4.51 13.64
C THR A 9 -11.32 -3.59 13.62
N VAL A 10 -10.45 -3.70 14.62
CA VAL A 10 -9.23 -2.89 14.71
C VAL A 10 -8.32 -3.20 13.53
N LEU A 11 -8.13 -4.48 13.21
CA LEU A 11 -7.32 -4.88 12.05
C LEU A 11 -7.90 -4.35 10.75
N TYR A 12 -9.22 -4.42 10.57
CA TYR A 12 -9.86 -3.93 9.36
C TYR A 12 -9.63 -2.43 9.17
N VAL A 13 -9.81 -1.64 10.23
CA VAL A 13 -9.59 -0.19 10.17
C VAL A 13 -8.13 0.12 9.83
N ALA A 14 -7.20 -0.55 10.50
CA ALA A 14 -5.77 -0.36 10.24
C ALA A 14 -5.41 -0.73 8.79
N LEU A 15 -5.93 -1.86 8.30
CA LEU A 15 -5.70 -2.32 6.93
C LEU A 15 -6.36 -1.39 5.91
N LEU A 16 -7.52 -0.84 6.24
CA LEU A 16 -8.20 0.11 5.37
C LEU A 16 -7.37 1.39 5.20
N ILE A 17 -6.83 1.91 6.30
CA ILE A 17 -5.94 3.08 6.26
C ILE A 17 -4.70 2.74 5.42
N TYR A 18 -4.13 1.58 5.62
CA TYR A 18 -2.97 1.11 4.86
C TYR A 18 -3.29 0.96 3.38
N PHE A 19 -4.46 0.43 3.05
CA PHE A 19 -4.94 0.29 1.67
C PHE A 19 -5.05 1.66 0.99
N VAL A 20 -5.60 2.65 1.69
CA VAL A 20 -5.68 4.02 1.17
C VAL A 20 -4.29 4.60 0.94
N ALA A 21 -3.35 4.34 1.86
CA ALA A 21 -1.96 4.78 1.70
C ALA A 21 -1.29 4.14 0.48
N LEU A 22 -1.56 2.87 0.21
CA LEU A 22 -1.06 2.19 -0.98
C LEU A 22 -1.62 2.81 -2.26
N TRP A 23 -2.90 3.15 -2.27
CA TRP A 23 -3.52 3.82 -3.41
C TRP A 23 -2.93 5.23 -3.62
N ALA A 24 -2.71 5.97 -2.52
CA ALA A 24 -2.07 7.28 -2.60
C ALA A 24 -0.67 7.16 -3.21
N ARG A 25 0.10 6.16 -2.76
CA ARG A 25 1.41 5.87 -3.34
C ARG A 25 1.33 5.57 -4.83
N PHE A 26 0.37 4.75 -5.22
CA PHE A 26 0.16 4.38 -6.63
C PHE A 26 -0.12 5.60 -7.49
N VAL A 27 -1.03 6.47 -7.04
CA VAL A 27 -1.37 7.70 -7.76
C VAL A 27 -0.15 8.62 -7.86
N LEU A 28 0.61 8.78 -6.77
CA LEU A 28 1.83 9.60 -6.78
C LEU A 28 2.87 9.04 -7.74
N ASP A 29 3.04 7.72 -7.77
CA ASP A 29 3.96 7.07 -8.71
C ASP A 29 3.54 7.31 -10.15
N LEU A 30 2.23 7.24 -10.45
CA LEU A 30 1.70 7.52 -11.79
C LEU A 30 1.95 8.96 -12.19
N VAL A 31 1.68 9.92 -11.30
CA VAL A 31 1.89 11.34 -11.59
C VAL A 31 3.36 11.60 -11.90
N GLN A 32 4.27 11.02 -11.11
CA GLN A 32 5.70 11.17 -11.34
C GLN A 32 6.16 10.52 -12.63
N ALA A 33 5.52 9.40 -13.02
CA ALA A 33 5.85 8.71 -14.27
C ALA A 33 5.43 9.51 -15.49
N PHE A 34 4.30 10.23 -15.41
CA PHE A 34 3.79 11.02 -16.54
C PHE A 34 4.25 12.47 -16.54
N SER A 35 4.83 12.96 -15.44
CA SER A 35 5.30 14.33 -15.32
C SER A 35 6.62 14.36 -14.56
N ASP A 36 7.72 14.39 -15.29
CA ASP A 36 9.07 14.41 -14.71
C ASP A 36 9.33 15.67 -13.88
N GLN A 37 8.62 16.76 -14.20
CA GLN A 37 8.83 18.04 -13.53
C GLN A 37 7.91 18.24 -12.33
N TRP A 38 6.93 17.36 -12.14
CA TRP A 38 6.02 17.48 -11.03
C TRP A 38 6.73 17.09 -9.73
N ARG A 39 6.62 17.97 -8.74
CA ARG A 39 7.17 17.72 -7.42
C ARG A 39 6.12 18.09 -6.37
N PRO A 40 5.83 17.20 -5.41
CA PRO A 40 4.89 17.52 -4.34
C PRO A 40 5.44 18.63 -3.46
N ARG A 41 4.56 19.52 -3.02
CA ARG A 41 4.92 20.66 -2.16
C ARG A 41 3.88 20.81 -1.05
N GLY A 42 4.30 21.34 0.10
CA GLY A 42 3.42 21.65 1.21
C GLY A 42 2.74 20.41 1.77
N ALA A 43 1.41 20.47 1.95
CA ALA A 43 0.64 19.37 2.51
C ALA A 43 0.73 18.10 1.67
N VAL A 44 0.80 18.23 0.35
CA VAL A 44 0.94 17.08 -0.55
C VAL A 44 2.28 16.39 -0.32
N LEU A 45 3.35 17.14 -0.08
CA LEU A 45 4.66 16.57 0.24
C LEU A 45 4.61 15.75 1.53
N VAL A 46 3.95 16.27 2.57
CA VAL A 46 3.81 15.55 3.84
C VAL A 46 3.02 14.26 3.64
N LEU A 47 1.91 14.31 2.90
CA LEU A 47 1.12 13.12 2.59
C LEU A 47 1.92 12.11 1.78
N ALA A 48 2.69 12.58 0.80
CA ALA A 48 3.53 11.71 -0.02
C ALA A 48 4.59 11.00 0.83
N GLU A 49 5.32 11.75 1.65
CA GLU A 49 6.35 11.18 2.52
C GLU A 49 5.77 10.19 3.51
N ALA A 50 4.63 10.52 4.14
CA ALA A 50 3.96 9.61 5.05
C ALA A 50 3.53 8.32 4.36
N SER A 51 2.91 8.43 3.16
CA SER A 51 2.48 7.27 2.40
C SER A 51 3.66 6.37 2.02
N PHE A 52 4.75 6.94 1.53
CA PHE A 52 5.94 6.16 1.19
C PHE A 52 6.57 5.52 2.43
N THR A 53 6.65 6.26 3.54
CA THR A 53 7.27 5.75 4.77
C THR A 53 6.55 4.54 5.31
N ILE A 54 5.21 4.53 5.34
CA ILE A 54 4.45 3.41 5.88
C ILE A 54 4.30 2.26 4.89
N THR A 55 4.43 2.51 3.58
CA THR A 55 4.29 1.46 2.56
C THR A 55 5.62 0.86 2.12
N ASP A 56 6.73 1.55 2.29
CA ASP A 56 8.05 1.09 1.86
C ASP A 56 8.52 -0.22 2.50
N PRO A 57 8.41 -0.44 3.83
CA PRO A 57 9.00 -1.63 4.44
C PRO A 57 8.53 -2.94 3.81
N PRO A 58 7.21 -3.23 3.69
CA PRO A 58 6.79 -4.49 3.09
C PRO A 58 7.09 -4.57 1.59
N ILE A 59 6.99 -3.44 0.87
CA ILE A 59 7.29 -3.43 -0.56
C ILE A 59 8.77 -3.71 -0.80
N LYS A 60 9.66 -3.11 -0.02
CA LYS A 60 11.10 -3.36 -0.12
C LYS A 60 11.44 -4.79 0.24
N ALA A 61 10.78 -5.36 1.25
CA ALA A 61 11.00 -6.75 1.63
C ALA A 61 10.64 -7.70 0.48
N VAL A 62 9.52 -7.46 -0.18
CA VAL A 62 9.09 -8.27 -1.33
C VAL A 62 10.03 -8.08 -2.51
N ARG A 63 10.52 -6.85 -2.75
CA ARG A 63 11.45 -6.56 -3.85
C ARG A 63 12.78 -7.29 -3.73
N ARG A 64 13.17 -7.65 -2.51
CA ARG A 64 14.38 -8.46 -2.30
C ARG A 64 14.23 -9.87 -2.86
N ILE A 65 13.01 -10.39 -2.87
CA ILE A 65 12.68 -11.73 -3.34
C ILE A 65 12.24 -11.68 -4.80
N VAL A 66 11.41 -10.70 -5.15
CA VAL A 66 10.87 -10.52 -6.50
C VAL A 66 11.29 -9.13 -7.01
N PRO A 67 12.42 -9.04 -7.74
CA PRO A 67 12.87 -7.74 -8.24
C PRO A 67 11.93 -7.17 -9.29
N PRO A 68 11.86 -5.83 -9.44
CA PRO A 68 11.05 -5.21 -10.48
C PRO A 68 11.49 -5.66 -11.87
N LEU A 69 10.52 -5.93 -12.73
CA LEU A 69 10.77 -6.31 -14.10
C LEU A 69 10.72 -5.07 -14.99
N ARG A 70 11.82 -4.80 -15.71
CA ARG A 70 11.87 -3.71 -16.66
C ARG A 70 11.61 -4.23 -18.07
N ILE A 71 10.58 -3.67 -18.71
CA ILE A 71 10.24 -3.97 -20.09
C ILE A 71 10.30 -2.64 -20.86
N GLY A 72 11.39 -2.41 -21.59
CA GLY A 72 11.60 -1.14 -22.29
C GLY A 72 11.63 0.04 -21.32
N ALA A 73 10.73 1.03 -21.53
CA ALA A 73 10.60 2.18 -20.66
C ALA A 73 9.76 1.91 -19.43
N PHE A 74 9.12 0.74 -19.35
CA PHE A 74 8.24 0.39 -18.23
C PHE A 74 8.99 -0.43 -17.19
N SER A 75 8.65 -0.14 -15.92
CA SER A 75 9.09 -0.93 -14.79
C SER A 75 7.85 -1.49 -14.10
N LEU A 76 7.72 -2.82 -14.11
CA LEU A 76 6.63 -3.51 -13.41
C LEU A 76 7.05 -3.79 -11.98
N ASP A 77 6.35 -3.18 -11.03
CA ASP A 77 6.63 -3.34 -9.61
C ASP A 77 5.75 -4.46 -9.04
N PHE A 78 6.24 -5.69 -9.13
CA PHE A 78 5.55 -6.84 -8.55
C PHE A 78 5.50 -6.77 -7.03
N GLY A 79 6.49 -6.11 -6.40
CA GLY A 79 6.49 -5.92 -4.96
C GLY A 79 5.26 -5.17 -4.49
N PHE A 80 4.92 -4.05 -5.14
CA PHE A 80 3.72 -3.29 -4.84
C PHE A 80 2.46 -4.14 -5.04
N THR A 81 2.37 -4.84 -6.16
CA THR A 81 1.21 -5.67 -6.49
C THR A 81 1.01 -6.77 -5.46
N ILE A 82 2.09 -7.44 -5.04
CA ILE A 82 2.02 -8.51 -4.05
C ILE A 82 1.57 -7.96 -2.70
N VAL A 83 2.10 -6.81 -2.27
CA VAL A 83 1.70 -6.19 -1.01
C VAL A 83 0.23 -5.77 -1.06
N MET A 84 -0.21 -5.15 -2.17
CA MET A 84 -1.61 -4.76 -2.35
C MET A 84 -2.53 -5.97 -2.24
N PHE A 85 -2.18 -7.06 -2.91
CA PHE A 85 -2.95 -8.31 -2.87
C PHE A 85 -3.00 -8.87 -1.45
N ALA A 86 -1.87 -8.90 -0.76
CA ALA A 86 -1.80 -9.37 0.62
C ALA A 86 -2.69 -8.55 1.55
N VAL A 87 -2.70 -7.23 1.40
CA VAL A 87 -3.56 -6.35 2.19
C VAL A 87 -5.03 -6.66 1.94
N ILE A 88 -5.42 -6.87 0.69
CA ILE A 88 -6.81 -7.21 0.36
C ILE A 88 -7.21 -8.54 1.01
N VAL A 89 -6.36 -9.56 0.94
CA VAL A 89 -6.61 -10.85 1.58
C VAL A 89 -6.76 -10.69 3.09
N LEU A 90 -5.87 -9.93 3.73
CA LEU A 90 -5.95 -9.68 5.16
C LEU A 90 -7.21 -8.90 5.54
N MET A 91 -7.69 -7.99 4.69
CA MET A 91 -8.96 -7.30 4.93
C MET A 91 -10.13 -8.27 4.94
N TYR A 92 -10.17 -9.24 4.03
CA TYR A 92 -11.20 -10.27 4.04
C TYR A 92 -11.12 -11.15 5.28
N VAL A 93 -9.90 -11.49 5.71
CA VAL A 93 -9.71 -12.24 6.96
C VAL A 93 -10.24 -11.46 8.15
N SER A 94 -9.95 -10.16 8.23
CA SER A 94 -10.42 -9.32 9.33
C SER A 94 -11.95 -9.16 9.34
N ILE A 95 -12.59 -9.12 8.17
CA ILE A 95 -14.05 -9.13 8.05
C ILE A 95 -14.61 -10.43 8.63
N ALA A 96 -14.01 -11.57 8.31
CA ALA A 96 -14.42 -12.85 8.86
C ALA A 96 -14.28 -12.88 10.39
N MET A 97 -13.24 -12.26 10.93
CA MET A 97 -13.03 -12.14 12.38
C MET A 97 -14.11 -11.29 13.04
N GLN A 98 -14.64 -10.27 12.35
CA GLN A 98 -15.71 -9.43 12.89
C GLN A 98 -17.00 -10.21 13.10
N ASP A 99 -17.23 -11.24 12.32
CA ASP A 99 -18.41 -12.10 12.42
C ASP A 99 -18.27 -13.22 13.46
N ALA A 100 -17.10 -13.35 14.04
CA ALA A 100 -16.82 -14.39 15.04
C ALA A 100 -17.45 -14.13 16.42
#